data_d93bda398a1da65ddc22c15ae8334e79
#
_entry.id   d93bda398a1da65ddc22c15ae8334e79
#
_cell.length_a   1.000
_cell.length_b   1.000
_cell.length_c   1.000
_cell.angle_alpha   90.00
_cell.angle_beta   90.00
_cell.angle_gamma   90.00
#
_symmetry.space_group_name_H-M   'P 1'
#
loop_
_entity.id
_entity.type
_entity.pdbx_description
1 polymer ?
#
loop_
_entity_poly.entity_id
_entity_poly.type
_entity_poly.pdbx_seq_one_letter_code
_entity_poly.pdbx_strand_id
1 'polypeptide(L)'
;MYPYGVRAAKDKREIPADLARAGEARHFIAWRGAVAGLGASRLNDLAVAADAVLTDILLSARGGLLEIESGRTEDAFEVRIAHPELEERRMSDLQGILERFLDGYEITPTRALLVKRLPD
;
A
#
# COMPACT_ATOMS: atom_id res chain seq x y z
N MET A 1 -18.33 6.62 20.55
CA MET A 1 -17.77 6.60 20.13
C MET A 1 -17.74 6.17 19.08
N TYR A 2 -17.48 5.77 18.80
CA TYR A 2 -17.34 5.83 17.70
C TYR A 2 -16.95 4.69 17.10
N PRO A 3 -17.49 4.32 16.32
CA PRO A 3 -17.39 3.07 15.73
C PRO A 3 -16.23 3.00 14.81
N TYR A 4 -15.08 2.90 15.38
CA TYR A 4 -13.91 2.79 14.58
C TYR A 4 -13.91 1.50 13.78
N GLY A 5 -14.55 0.46 14.26
CA GLY A 5 -14.61 -0.79 13.54
C GLY A 5 -15.28 -0.66 12.20
N VAL A 6 -16.25 0.22 12.13
CA VAL A 6 -16.94 0.45 10.88
C VAL A 6 -16.02 1.05 9.85
N ARG A 7 -15.14 1.97 10.29
CA ARG A 7 -14.21 2.54 9.38
C ARG A 7 -13.16 1.57 8.92
N ALA A 8 -12.74 0.66 9.80
CA ALA A 8 -11.74 -0.32 9.42
C ALA A 8 -12.22 -1.15 8.25
N ALA A 9 -13.49 -1.49 8.21
CA ALA A 9 -14.03 -2.28 7.12
C ALA A 9 -13.94 -1.55 5.79
N LYS A 10 -14.06 -0.23 5.81
CA LYS A 10 -13.96 0.55 4.59
C LYS A 10 -12.53 0.75 4.16
N ASP A 11 -11.60 0.57 5.07
CA ASP A 11 -10.21 0.84 4.80
C ASP A 11 -9.48 -0.40 4.31
N LYS A 12 -10.19 -1.48 4.05
CA LYS A 12 -9.55 -2.72 3.68
C LYS A 12 -10.18 -3.27 2.41
N ARG A 13 -9.35 -3.84 1.54
CA ARG A 13 -9.82 -4.43 0.32
C ARG A 13 -9.04 -5.72 0.05
N GLU A 14 -9.76 -6.77 -0.36
CA GLU A 14 -9.13 -8.01 -0.77
C GLU A 14 -9.33 -8.14 -2.28
N ILE A 15 -8.25 -8.40 -2.99
CA ILE A 15 -8.26 -8.43 -4.44
C ILE A 15 -7.51 -9.68 -4.89
N PRO A 16 -8.03 -10.43 -5.86
CA PRO A 16 -7.26 -11.56 -6.39
C PRO A 16 -5.89 -11.11 -6.83
N ALA A 17 -4.87 -11.89 -6.51
CA ALA A 17 -3.50 -11.55 -6.81
C ALA A 17 -3.19 -11.87 -8.27
N ASP A 18 -3.64 -11.02 -9.16
CA ASP A 18 -3.53 -11.17 -10.58
C ASP A 18 -3.08 -9.83 -11.15
N LEU A 19 -2.08 -9.84 -12.00
CA LEU A 19 -1.54 -8.60 -12.56
C LEU A 19 -2.62 -7.78 -13.26
N ALA A 20 -3.60 -8.44 -13.86
CA ALA A 20 -4.70 -7.74 -14.50
C ALA A 20 -5.56 -6.94 -13.53
N ARG A 21 -5.47 -7.23 -12.23
CA ARG A 21 -6.23 -6.52 -11.22
C ARG A 21 -5.41 -5.41 -10.53
N ALA A 22 -4.19 -5.16 -11.01
CA ALA A 22 -3.33 -4.16 -10.37
C ALA A 22 -3.96 -2.77 -10.36
N GLY A 23 -4.70 -2.42 -11.41
CA GLY A 23 -5.35 -1.12 -11.47
C GLY A 23 -6.36 -0.90 -10.35
N GLU A 24 -7.06 -1.98 -9.96
CA GLU A 24 -8.02 -1.91 -8.88
C GLU A 24 -7.31 -1.62 -7.56
N ALA A 25 -6.18 -2.26 -7.34
CA ALA A 25 -5.40 -2.03 -6.13
C ALA A 25 -4.87 -0.60 -6.08
N ARG A 26 -4.33 -0.12 -7.19
CA ARG A 26 -3.81 1.25 -7.25
C ARG A 26 -4.90 2.27 -7.01
N HIS A 27 -6.07 2.03 -7.58
CA HIS A 27 -7.18 2.95 -7.40
C HIS A 27 -7.62 3.02 -5.94
N PHE A 28 -7.68 1.89 -5.27
CA PHE A 28 -8.07 1.87 -3.87
C PHE A 28 -7.08 2.67 -3.02
N ILE A 29 -5.77 2.46 -3.22
CA ILE A 29 -4.76 3.16 -2.45
C ILE A 29 -4.83 4.66 -2.71
N ALA A 30 -4.97 5.07 -3.96
CA ALA A 30 -5.04 6.49 -4.31
C ALA A 30 -6.27 7.15 -3.69
N TRP A 31 -7.39 6.46 -3.77
CA TRP A 31 -8.62 6.98 -3.21
C TRP A 31 -8.51 7.17 -1.70
N ARG A 32 -7.98 6.16 -1.00
CA ARG A 32 -7.86 6.26 0.45
C ARG A 32 -6.85 7.33 0.86
N GLY A 33 -5.79 7.46 0.09
CA GLY A 33 -4.80 8.52 0.37
C GLY A 33 -5.39 9.90 0.20
N ALA A 34 -6.20 10.09 -0.84
CA ALA A 34 -6.85 11.38 -1.07
C ALA A 34 -7.84 11.69 0.06
N VAL A 35 -8.60 10.69 0.49
CA VAL A 35 -9.56 10.87 1.58
C VAL A 35 -8.83 11.22 2.87
N ALA A 36 -7.63 10.66 3.07
CA ALA A 36 -6.86 10.94 4.27
C ALA A 36 -6.23 12.33 4.27
N GLY A 37 -6.20 12.99 3.12
CA GLY A 37 -5.69 14.36 3.08
C GLY A 37 -4.38 14.54 2.35
N LEU A 38 -3.87 13.51 1.65
CA LEU A 38 -2.65 13.67 0.88
C LEU A 38 -2.92 14.59 -0.31
N GLY A 39 -2.07 15.60 -0.47
CA GLY A 39 -2.15 16.45 -1.63
C GLY A 39 -1.58 15.76 -2.86
N ALA A 40 -1.70 16.39 -4.00
CA ALA A 40 -1.38 15.76 -5.29
C ALA A 40 0.05 15.25 -5.35
N SER A 41 1.00 16.02 -4.86
CA SER A 41 2.40 15.63 -4.94
C SER A 41 2.69 14.40 -4.09
N ARG A 42 2.22 14.40 -2.85
CA ARG A 42 2.46 13.28 -1.95
C ARG A 42 1.70 12.05 -2.41
N LEU A 43 0.51 12.25 -2.96
CA LEU A 43 -0.27 11.14 -3.48
C LEU A 43 0.42 10.49 -4.66
N ASN A 44 1.05 11.30 -5.51
CA ASN A 44 1.78 10.77 -6.64
C ASN A 44 3.01 9.96 -6.17
N ASP A 45 3.71 10.47 -5.16
CA ASP A 45 4.85 9.75 -4.61
C ASP A 45 4.43 8.40 -4.04
N LEU A 46 3.32 8.40 -3.30
CA LEU A 46 2.79 7.15 -2.76
C LEU A 46 2.41 6.19 -3.88
N ALA A 47 1.80 6.71 -4.94
CA ALA A 47 1.37 5.88 -6.05
C ALA A 47 2.56 5.21 -6.75
N VAL A 48 3.66 5.95 -6.92
CA VAL A 48 4.85 5.37 -7.54
C VAL A 48 5.40 4.22 -6.68
N ALA A 49 5.51 4.45 -5.38
CA ALA A 49 6.04 3.43 -4.49
C ALA A 49 5.11 2.22 -4.41
N ALA A 50 3.81 2.47 -4.28
CA ALA A 50 2.84 1.39 -4.20
C ALA A 50 2.83 0.56 -5.47
N ASP A 51 2.92 1.21 -6.63
CA ASP A 51 2.92 0.50 -7.90
C ASP A 51 4.14 -0.41 -8.01
N ALA A 52 5.29 0.03 -7.54
CA ALA A 52 6.50 -0.80 -7.57
C ALA A 52 6.32 -2.06 -6.72
N VAL A 53 5.75 -1.90 -5.52
CA VAL A 53 5.52 -3.05 -4.64
C VAL A 53 4.47 -3.99 -5.23
N LEU A 54 3.37 -3.44 -5.71
CA LEU A 54 2.29 -4.24 -6.28
C LEU A 54 2.78 -5.03 -7.49
N THR A 55 3.53 -4.38 -8.36
CA THR A 55 4.03 -5.05 -9.55
C THR A 55 4.95 -6.20 -9.17
N ASP A 56 5.83 -5.98 -8.21
CA ASP A 56 6.74 -7.03 -7.79
C ASP A 56 5.98 -8.23 -7.23
N ILE A 57 4.98 -7.98 -6.40
CA ILE A 57 4.19 -9.05 -5.83
C ILE A 57 3.42 -9.79 -6.92
N LEU A 58 2.73 -9.05 -7.77
CA LEU A 58 1.81 -9.66 -8.72
C LEU A 58 2.51 -10.38 -9.85
N LEU A 59 3.72 -9.97 -10.20
CA LEU A 59 4.48 -10.67 -11.23
C LEU A 59 4.90 -12.06 -10.79
N SER A 60 5.00 -12.30 -9.49
CA SER A 60 5.47 -13.58 -9.00
C SER A 60 4.42 -14.36 -8.23
N ALA A 61 3.29 -13.77 -7.92
CA ALA A 61 2.26 -14.47 -7.18
C ALA A 61 1.66 -15.60 -8.02
N ARG A 62 1.33 -16.68 -7.36
CA ARG A 62 0.71 -17.81 -8.02
C ARG A 62 -0.73 -17.96 -7.58
N GLY A 63 -1.45 -16.87 -7.49
CA GLY A 63 -2.82 -16.89 -7.05
C GLY A 63 -2.94 -16.35 -5.64
N GLY A 64 -4.04 -16.65 -4.98
CA GLY A 64 -4.31 -16.14 -3.65
C GLY A 64 -4.90 -14.75 -3.68
N LEU A 65 -5.00 -14.17 -2.50
CA LEU A 65 -5.58 -12.84 -2.34
C LEU A 65 -4.52 -11.86 -1.89
N LEU A 66 -4.63 -10.67 -2.44
CA LEU A 66 -3.84 -9.54 -2.02
C LEU A 66 -4.69 -8.75 -1.05
N GLU A 67 -4.23 -8.55 0.16
CA GLU A 67 -4.96 -7.75 1.14
C GLU A 67 -4.32 -6.38 1.23
N ILE A 68 -5.13 -5.34 1.09
CA ILE A 68 -4.66 -3.98 1.20
C ILE A 68 -5.45 -3.29 2.28
N GLU A 69 -4.75 -2.74 3.24
CA GLU A 69 -5.39 -2.05 4.34
C GLU A 69 -4.75 -0.67 4.48
N SER A 70 -5.57 0.34 4.65
CA SER A 70 -5.05 1.69 4.84
C SER A 70 -5.41 2.17 6.22
N GLY A 71 -4.61 3.11 6.74
CA GLY A 71 -4.89 3.71 8.01
C GLY A 71 -4.30 5.10 8.05
N ARG A 72 -4.77 5.88 8.99
CA ARG A 72 -4.27 7.23 9.16
C ARG A 72 -3.94 7.45 10.61
N THR A 73 -2.72 7.93 10.86
CA THR A 73 -2.37 8.40 12.18
C THR A 73 -2.50 9.93 12.17
N GLU A 74 -2.09 10.56 13.25
CA GLU A 74 -2.22 11.99 13.36
C GLU A 74 -1.46 12.72 12.27
N ASP A 75 -0.31 12.19 11.86
CA ASP A 75 0.56 12.88 10.93
C ASP A 75 0.97 12.05 9.73
N ALA A 76 0.39 10.89 9.51
CA ALA A 76 0.80 10.04 8.41
C ALA A 76 -0.35 9.19 7.88
N PHE A 77 -0.24 8.83 6.62
CA PHE A 77 -1.11 7.86 5.98
C PHE A 77 -0.29 6.59 5.76
N GLU A 78 -0.85 5.44 6.09
CA GLU A 78 -0.17 4.17 5.99
C GLU A 78 -0.94 3.21 5.13
N VAL A 79 -0.21 2.41 4.35
CA VAL A 79 -0.81 1.35 3.53
C VAL A 79 -0.08 0.07 3.85
N ARG A 80 -0.84 -0.99 4.14
CA ARG A 80 -0.29 -2.31 4.37
C ARG A 80 -0.76 -3.21 3.25
N ILE A 81 0.20 -3.86 2.61
CA ILE A 81 -0.08 -4.77 1.50
C ILE A 81 0.43 -6.14 1.91
N ALA A 82 -0.43 -7.12 1.95
CA ALA A 82 -0.07 -8.46 2.41
C ALA A 82 -0.43 -9.51 1.37
N HIS A 83 0.45 -10.50 1.23
CA HIS A 83 0.22 -11.62 0.35
C HIS A 83 0.98 -12.82 0.91
N PRO A 84 0.37 -14.01 0.94
CA PRO A 84 1.03 -15.17 1.56
C PRO A 84 2.35 -15.55 0.90
N GLU A 85 2.55 -15.18 -0.35
CA GLU A 85 3.78 -15.50 -1.04
C GLU A 85 4.73 -14.34 -1.17
N LEU A 86 4.50 -13.26 -0.44
CA LEU A 86 5.43 -12.16 -0.43
C LEU A 86 6.62 -12.59 0.41
N GLU A 87 7.63 -13.12 -0.15
CA GLU A 87 8.77 -13.57 0.60
C GLU A 87 9.79 -12.54 0.53
N GLU A 88 10.88 -12.73 1.18
CA GLU A 88 11.90 -11.79 1.16
C GLU A 88 12.48 -11.70 -0.12
N ARG A 89 11.82 -11.65 -1.22
CA ARG A 89 12.47 -11.61 -2.39
C ARG A 89 13.15 -10.38 -2.57
N ARG A 90 13.75 -10.02 -3.38
CA ARG A 90 14.55 -8.95 -3.88
C ARG A 90 14.04 -7.58 -3.50
N MET A 91 13.73 -7.40 -2.24
CA MET A 91 13.31 -6.08 -1.82
C MET A 91 14.42 -5.06 -1.98
N SER A 92 15.66 -5.54 -2.07
CA SER A 92 16.76 -4.61 -2.33
C SER A 92 16.58 -3.88 -3.65
N ASP A 93 15.90 -4.51 -4.61
CA ASP A 93 15.68 -3.85 -5.89
C ASP A 93 14.67 -2.72 -5.77
N LEU A 94 13.79 -2.78 -4.78
CA LEU A 94 12.79 -1.76 -4.56
C LEU A 94 13.25 -0.70 -3.58
N GLN A 95 14.28 -0.99 -2.80
CA GLN A 95 14.65 -0.14 -1.70
C GLN A 95 14.91 1.30 -2.15
N GLY A 96 15.59 1.48 -3.26
CA GLY A 96 15.86 2.83 -3.77
C GLY A 96 14.61 3.61 -4.10
N ILE A 97 13.62 2.93 -4.68
CA ILE A 97 12.35 3.58 -5.00
C ILE A 97 11.59 3.91 -3.72
N LEU A 98 11.55 2.97 -2.78
CA LEU A 98 10.82 3.20 -1.54
C LEU A 98 11.43 4.33 -0.74
N GLU A 99 12.75 4.38 -0.65
CA GLU A 99 13.41 5.44 0.09
C GLU A 99 13.22 6.80 -0.55
N ARG A 100 13.11 6.83 -1.86
CA ARG A 100 12.97 8.10 -2.56
C ARG A 100 11.57 8.68 -2.45
N PHE A 101 10.54 7.84 -2.46
CA PHE A 101 9.17 8.32 -2.57
C PHE A 101 8.34 8.18 -1.30
N LEU A 102 8.85 7.50 -0.28
CA LEU A 102 8.12 7.31 0.97
C LEU A 102 8.85 7.95 2.12
N ASP A 103 8.11 8.29 3.15
CA ASP A 103 8.72 8.81 4.37
C ASP A 103 9.10 7.68 5.31
N GLY A 104 8.51 6.51 5.14
CA GLY A 104 8.90 5.33 5.88
C GLY A 104 8.35 4.09 5.20
N TYR A 105 8.97 2.95 5.47
CA TYR A 105 8.46 1.69 4.97
C TYR A 105 9.06 0.55 5.78
N GLU A 106 8.37 -0.58 5.75
CA GLU A 106 8.87 -1.76 6.42
C GLU A 106 8.41 -2.97 5.61
N ILE A 107 9.33 -3.88 5.33
CA ILE A 107 9.01 -5.08 4.56
C ILE A 107 9.27 -6.28 5.45
N THR A 108 8.26 -7.12 5.62
CA THR A 108 8.39 -8.39 6.31
C THR A 108 8.10 -9.50 5.30
N PRO A 109 8.29 -10.77 5.66
CA PRO A 109 8.08 -11.85 4.67
C PRO A 109 6.70 -11.91 4.05
N THR A 110 5.66 -11.39 4.71
CA THR A 110 4.31 -11.49 4.15
C THR A 110 3.61 -10.15 4.05
N ARG A 111 4.31 -9.04 4.33
CA ARG A 111 3.64 -7.75 4.39
C ARG A 111 4.57 -6.61 4.04
N ALA A 112 4.04 -5.63 3.35
CA ALA A 112 4.74 -4.38 3.09
C ALA A 112 3.97 -3.26 3.73
N LEU A 113 4.65 -2.41 4.49
CA LEU A 113 4.07 -1.22 5.08
C LEU A 113 4.66 -0.01 4.38
N LEU A 114 3.82 0.87 3.87
CA LEU A 114 4.25 2.09 3.19
C LEU A 114 3.69 3.28 3.96
N VAL A 115 4.53 4.25 4.25
CA VAL A 115 4.15 5.40 5.08
C VAL A 115 4.42 6.69 4.32
N LYS A 116 3.41 7.56 4.26
CA LYS A 116 3.54 8.87 3.65
C LYS A 116 3.01 9.92 4.62
N ARG A 117 3.82 10.91 4.92
CA ARG A 117 3.43 11.93 5.89
C ARG A 117 2.35 12.82 5.31
N LEU A 118 1.45 13.24 6.19
CA LEU A 118 0.41 14.17 5.80
C LEU A 118 0.96 15.59 5.90
N PRO A 119 0.46 16.49 5.09
CA PRO A 119 0.87 17.88 5.20
C PRO A 119 0.33 18.46 6.51
N ASP A 120 1.02 19.42 7.03
CA ASP A 120 0.61 20.07 8.25
C ASP A 120 -0.65 20.90 8.08
#